data_1e9c01b1a43acc1446a95468fb894a74
#
_entry.id   1e9c01b1a43acc1446a95468fb894a74
#
_cell.length_a   1.000
_cell.length_b   1.000
_cell.length_c   1.000
_cell.angle_alpha   90.00
_cell.angle_beta   90.00
_cell.angle_gamma   90.00
#
_symmetry.space_group_name_H-M   'P 1'
#
loop_
_entity.id
_entity.type
_entity.pdbx_description
1 polymer ?
#
loop_
_entity_poly.entity_id
_entity_poly.type
_entity_poly.pdbx_seq_one_letter_code
_entity_poly.pdbx_strand_id
1 'polypeptide(L)'
;MSRLRFSWDDAVAHLRGACAPMAAFIDGFGTRHYSVRRADLFQALARSIAYQQLSGKAAGTIHGRFEALFTGGRPNAAEATGMSIAQLRSVGLSQAKTLAILDLAEKSLAGALPGPRRMARMDDQELIDSLCQVRGVGPWTAQMHLIFFLGRPDVMPATDLGVQKGVQNIYRLRSLPEPAQLLRRTAHLAPYRSAAAWYFWRASEA
;
A
#
# COMPACT_ATOMS: atom_id res chain seq x y z
N MET A 1 -9.40 10.62 -13.28
CA MET A 1 -8.03 10.21 -12.90
C MET A 1 -8.00 10.01 -11.40
N SER A 2 -7.53 8.86 -10.93
CA SER A 2 -7.20 8.70 -9.51
C SER A 2 -6.01 9.64 -9.24
N ARG A 3 -6.15 10.57 -8.29
CA ARG A 3 -5.21 11.67 -8.08
C ARG A 3 -4.74 11.62 -6.63
N LEU A 4 -3.50 12.05 -6.38
CA LEU A 4 -3.06 12.38 -5.03
C LEU A 4 -4.06 13.34 -4.39
N ARG A 5 -4.34 13.17 -3.11
CA ARG A 5 -5.20 14.09 -2.33
C ARG A 5 -4.44 15.31 -1.83
N PHE A 6 -3.26 15.55 -2.36
CA PHE A 6 -2.37 16.66 -2.00
C PHE A 6 -1.55 17.09 -3.23
N SER A 7 -1.01 18.27 -3.19
CA SER A 7 -0.02 18.77 -4.16
C SER A 7 1.33 18.13 -3.87
N TRP A 8 1.94 17.50 -4.88
CA TRP A 8 3.27 16.94 -4.73
C TRP A 8 4.33 18.03 -4.53
N ASP A 9 4.19 19.18 -5.21
CA ASP A 9 5.11 20.29 -5.08
C ASP A 9 5.07 20.89 -3.67
N ASP A 10 3.88 21.00 -3.06
CA ASP A 10 3.73 21.45 -1.67
C ASP A 10 4.37 20.45 -0.70
N ALA A 11 4.20 19.14 -0.95
CA ALA A 11 4.83 18.11 -0.15
C ALA A 11 6.37 18.19 -0.24
N VAL A 12 6.91 18.34 -1.45
CA VAL A 12 8.37 18.51 -1.65
C VAL A 12 8.89 19.75 -0.95
N ALA A 13 8.19 20.90 -1.07
CA ALA A 13 8.57 22.13 -0.40
C ALA A 13 8.59 21.97 1.12
N HIS A 14 7.54 21.34 1.69
CA HIS A 14 7.45 21.03 3.11
C HIS A 14 8.60 20.11 3.58
N LEU A 15 8.83 18.98 2.89
CA LEU A 15 9.88 18.04 3.25
C LEU A 15 11.27 18.64 3.22
N ARG A 16 11.55 19.53 2.26
CA ARG A 16 12.80 20.29 2.19
C ARG A 16 12.95 21.26 3.36
N GLY A 17 11.90 21.97 3.71
CA GLY A 17 11.91 22.90 4.83
C GLY A 17 12.01 22.23 6.21
N ALA A 18 11.36 21.06 6.35
CA ALA A 18 11.27 20.36 7.61
C ALA A 18 12.51 19.53 7.95
N CYS A 19 13.31 19.10 6.96
CA CYS A 19 14.35 18.09 7.17
C CYS A 19 15.54 18.26 6.21
N ALA A 20 16.64 18.81 6.69
CA ALA A 20 17.85 19.01 5.88
C ALA A 20 18.40 17.71 5.23
N PRO A 21 18.48 16.54 5.92
CA PRO A 21 18.87 15.29 5.27
C PRO A 21 17.92 14.86 4.14
N MET A 22 16.61 15.06 4.31
CA MET A 22 15.62 14.78 3.26
C MET A 22 15.76 15.75 2.10
N ALA A 23 15.99 17.05 2.37
CA ALA A 23 16.25 18.05 1.34
C ALA A 23 17.43 17.67 0.46
N ALA A 24 18.57 17.29 1.06
CA ALA A 24 19.76 16.85 0.35
C ALA A 24 19.50 15.60 -0.53
N PHE A 25 18.70 14.64 -0.05
CA PHE A 25 18.32 13.49 -0.83
C PHE A 25 17.42 13.86 -2.01
N ILE A 26 16.41 14.72 -1.79
CA ILE A 26 15.51 15.21 -2.85
C ILE A 26 16.29 15.98 -3.93
N ASP A 27 17.27 16.80 -3.54
CA ASP A 27 18.08 17.57 -4.48
C ASP A 27 18.92 16.67 -5.40
N GLY A 28 19.41 15.56 -4.89
CA GLY A 28 20.15 14.57 -5.70
C GLY A 28 19.28 13.62 -6.52
N PHE A 29 18.11 13.25 -5.99
CA PHE A 29 17.21 12.28 -6.64
C PHE A 29 16.22 12.92 -7.61
N GLY A 30 15.76 14.13 -7.31
CA GLY A 30 14.72 14.85 -8.05
C GLY A 30 13.33 14.72 -7.46
N THR A 31 12.36 15.37 -8.12
CA THR A 31 10.99 15.53 -7.62
C THR A 31 10.00 14.52 -8.22
N ARG A 32 10.47 13.38 -8.71
CA ARG A 32 9.61 12.30 -9.24
C ARG A 32 8.66 11.79 -8.17
N HIS A 33 7.43 11.45 -8.56
CA HIS A 33 6.41 10.93 -7.66
C HIS A 33 5.84 9.59 -8.11
N TYR A 34 5.12 8.91 -7.22
CA TYR A 34 4.32 7.73 -7.58
C TYR A 34 2.98 8.13 -8.18
N SER A 35 2.43 7.21 -8.99
CA SER A 35 1.08 7.37 -9.53
C SER A 35 0.07 6.63 -8.66
N VAL A 36 -1.07 7.26 -8.36
CA VAL A 36 -2.18 6.61 -7.69
C VAL A 36 -2.90 5.69 -8.68
N ARG A 37 -3.04 4.42 -8.31
CA ARG A 37 -3.65 3.39 -9.15
C ARG A 37 -5.16 3.47 -9.11
N ARG A 38 -5.80 3.08 -10.22
CA ARG A 38 -7.26 2.93 -10.29
C ARG A 38 -7.61 1.46 -10.15
N ALA A 39 -8.32 1.13 -9.11
CA ALA A 39 -8.97 -0.15 -8.90
C ALA A 39 -10.10 0.05 -7.89
N ASP A 40 -11.11 -0.80 -7.93
CA ASP A 40 -12.02 -0.90 -6.82
C ASP A 40 -11.33 -1.57 -5.61
N LEU A 41 -12.01 -1.55 -4.45
CA LEU A 41 -11.41 -2.06 -3.22
C LEU A 41 -11.07 -3.55 -3.32
N PHE A 42 -11.96 -4.36 -3.92
CA PHE A 42 -11.71 -5.80 -4.09
C PHE A 42 -10.48 -6.04 -4.96
N GLN A 43 -10.40 -5.41 -6.12
CA GLN A 43 -9.24 -5.54 -7.03
C GLN A 43 -7.94 -5.12 -6.37
N ALA A 44 -7.96 -3.98 -5.66
CA ALA A 44 -6.79 -3.44 -4.98
C ALA A 44 -6.26 -4.38 -3.90
N LEU A 45 -7.14 -4.90 -3.03
CA LEU A 45 -6.75 -5.81 -1.96
C LEU A 45 -6.39 -7.20 -2.48
N ALA A 46 -7.12 -7.75 -3.45
CA ALA A 46 -6.80 -9.03 -4.09
C ALA A 46 -5.40 -8.99 -4.73
N ARG A 47 -5.08 -7.88 -5.43
CA ARG A 47 -3.73 -7.66 -5.94
C ARG A 47 -2.70 -7.62 -4.81
N SER A 48 -2.95 -6.87 -3.75
CA SER A 48 -2.03 -6.77 -2.62
C SER A 48 -1.79 -8.13 -1.97
N ILE A 49 -2.83 -8.94 -1.76
CA ILE A 49 -2.74 -10.31 -1.25
C ILE A 49 -1.89 -11.19 -2.20
N ALA A 50 -2.13 -11.12 -3.49
CA ALA A 50 -1.38 -11.90 -4.48
C ALA A 50 0.13 -11.59 -4.46
N TYR A 51 0.49 -10.32 -4.21
CA TYR A 51 1.88 -9.84 -4.22
C TYR A 51 2.65 -10.08 -2.92
N GLN A 52 1.99 -10.43 -1.81
CA GLN A 52 2.68 -10.67 -0.52
C GLN A 52 3.80 -11.72 -0.64
N GLN A 53 4.97 -11.43 -0.07
CA GLN A 53 6.11 -12.34 0.03
C GLN A 53 6.61 -12.92 -1.31
N LEU A 54 6.42 -12.22 -2.40
CA LEU A 54 6.89 -12.63 -3.74
C LEU A 54 7.71 -11.51 -4.39
N SER A 55 8.62 -11.91 -5.29
CA SER A 55 9.25 -10.94 -6.19
C SER A 55 8.22 -10.36 -7.15
N GLY A 56 8.40 -9.12 -7.61
CA GLY A 56 7.47 -8.44 -8.50
C GLY A 56 7.16 -9.25 -9.78
N LYS A 57 8.15 -9.96 -10.35
CA LYS A 57 7.98 -10.79 -11.55
C LYS A 57 7.07 -12.01 -11.27
N ALA A 58 7.35 -12.76 -10.20
CA ALA A 58 6.53 -13.92 -9.82
C ALA A 58 5.10 -13.51 -9.45
N ALA A 59 4.96 -12.45 -8.64
CA ALA A 59 3.66 -11.90 -8.26
C ALA A 59 2.85 -11.44 -9.47
N GLY A 60 3.48 -10.76 -10.43
CA GLY A 60 2.83 -10.32 -11.66
C GLY A 60 2.29 -11.49 -12.50
N THR A 61 3.06 -12.57 -12.62
CA THR A 61 2.63 -13.78 -13.34
C THR A 61 1.41 -14.42 -12.67
N ILE A 62 1.45 -14.59 -11.34
CA ILE A 62 0.33 -15.18 -10.58
C ILE A 62 -0.90 -14.28 -10.66
N HIS A 63 -0.72 -12.97 -10.49
CA HIS A 63 -1.82 -12.01 -10.56
C HIS A 63 -2.47 -11.98 -11.96
N GLY A 64 -1.68 -11.98 -13.02
CA GLY A 64 -2.23 -12.04 -14.38
C GLY A 64 -3.04 -13.32 -14.65
N ARG A 65 -2.59 -14.48 -14.15
CA ARG A 65 -3.36 -15.72 -14.21
C ARG A 65 -4.64 -15.65 -13.36
N PHE A 66 -4.57 -15.01 -12.19
CA PHE A 66 -5.74 -14.76 -11.33
C PHE A 66 -6.76 -13.86 -12.06
N GLU A 67 -6.32 -12.76 -12.66
CA GLU A 67 -7.21 -11.88 -13.45
C GLU A 67 -7.89 -12.65 -14.60
N ALA A 68 -7.18 -13.56 -15.25
CA ALA A 68 -7.73 -14.38 -16.36
C ALA A 68 -8.85 -15.35 -15.94
N LEU A 69 -9.06 -15.60 -14.64
CA LEU A 69 -10.20 -16.38 -14.14
C LEU A 69 -11.53 -15.62 -14.20
N PHE A 70 -11.49 -14.30 -14.35
CA PHE A 70 -12.66 -13.43 -14.28
C PHE A 70 -13.10 -12.95 -15.67
N THR A 71 -14.40 -12.74 -15.82
CA THR A 71 -14.99 -12.20 -17.05
C THR A 71 -14.32 -10.86 -17.41
N GLY A 72 -13.80 -10.80 -18.62
CA GLY A 72 -13.08 -9.62 -19.13
C GLY A 72 -11.78 -9.28 -18.38
N GLY A 73 -11.21 -10.24 -17.61
CA GLY A 73 -9.97 -10.04 -16.87
C GLY A 73 -10.11 -9.05 -15.69
N ARG A 74 -11.33 -8.88 -15.16
CA ARG A 74 -11.62 -7.93 -14.09
C ARG A 74 -12.09 -8.64 -12.83
N PRO A 75 -11.19 -8.89 -11.86
CA PRO A 75 -11.55 -9.51 -10.60
C PRO A 75 -12.67 -8.75 -9.89
N ASN A 76 -13.69 -9.49 -9.44
CA ASN A 76 -14.81 -8.96 -8.67
C ASN A 76 -15.27 -9.97 -7.61
N ALA A 77 -15.91 -9.47 -6.56
CA ALA A 77 -16.31 -10.29 -5.42
C ALA A 77 -17.37 -11.34 -5.79
N ALA A 78 -18.30 -11.00 -6.68
CA ALA A 78 -19.40 -11.90 -7.05
C ALA A 78 -18.89 -13.17 -7.76
N GLU A 79 -17.99 -13.02 -8.72
CA GLU A 79 -17.39 -14.19 -9.38
C GLU A 79 -16.45 -14.96 -8.45
N ALA A 80 -15.67 -14.24 -7.61
CA ALA A 80 -14.71 -14.86 -6.70
C ALA A 80 -15.37 -15.79 -5.66
N THR A 81 -16.56 -15.46 -5.13
CA THR A 81 -17.29 -16.33 -4.19
C THR A 81 -17.78 -17.64 -4.81
N GLY A 82 -17.97 -17.67 -6.13
CA GLY A 82 -18.32 -18.89 -6.87
C GLY A 82 -17.12 -19.78 -7.20
N MET A 83 -15.89 -19.34 -6.96
CA MET A 83 -14.69 -20.10 -7.29
C MET A 83 -14.31 -21.11 -6.21
N SER A 84 -13.92 -22.31 -6.63
CA SER A 84 -13.37 -23.31 -5.71
C SER A 84 -11.94 -22.95 -5.27
N ILE A 85 -11.55 -23.47 -4.12
CA ILE A 85 -10.15 -23.39 -3.65
C ILE A 85 -9.18 -23.95 -4.71
N ALA A 86 -9.56 -25.04 -5.38
CA ALA A 86 -8.73 -25.64 -6.41
C ALA A 86 -8.50 -24.71 -7.60
N GLN A 87 -9.54 -24.02 -8.07
CA GLN A 87 -9.42 -23.04 -9.15
C GLN A 87 -8.50 -21.88 -8.78
N LEU A 88 -8.66 -21.31 -7.58
CA LEU A 88 -7.79 -20.22 -7.14
C LEU A 88 -6.34 -20.66 -6.89
N ARG A 89 -6.13 -21.90 -6.46
CA ARG A 89 -4.78 -22.48 -6.30
C ARG A 89 -4.10 -22.82 -7.64
N SER A 90 -4.84 -23.17 -8.67
CA SER A 90 -4.29 -23.55 -9.98
C SER A 90 -3.54 -22.40 -10.66
N VAL A 91 -3.83 -21.13 -10.31
CA VAL A 91 -3.12 -19.96 -10.83
C VAL A 91 -1.82 -19.64 -10.07
N GLY A 92 -1.50 -20.40 -9.02
CA GLY A 92 -0.27 -20.25 -8.23
C GLY A 92 -0.46 -19.53 -6.89
N LEU A 93 -1.70 -19.31 -6.45
CA LEU A 93 -1.98 -18.77 -5.11
C LEU A 93 -1.71 -19.83 -4.04
N SER A 94 -1.08 -19.44 -2.93
CA SER A 94 -0.96 -20.32 -1.76
C SER A 94 -2.32 -20.54 -1.10
N GLN A 95 -2.44 -21.57 -0.27
CA GLN A 95 -3.66 -21.84 0.53
C GLN A 95 -4.11 -20.60 1.32
N ALA A 96 -3.16 -19.95 1.99
CA ALA A 96 -3.45 -18.75 2.80
C ALA A 96 -4.00 -17.59 1.95
N LYS A 97 -3.39 -17.33 0.78
CA LYS A 97 -3.85 -16.29 -0.16
C LYS A 97 -5.20 -16.61 -0.75
N THR A 98 -5.46 -17.87 -1.09
CA THR A 98 -6.77 -18.33 -1.58
C THR A 98 -7.87 -18.05 -0.57
N LEU A 99 -7.65 -18.45 0.69
CA LEU A 99 -8.61 -18.20 1.77
C LEU A 99 -8.79 -16.69 2.06
N ALA A 100 -7.72 -15.89 1.92
CA ALA A 100 -7.80 -14.45 2.07
C ALA A 100 -8.64 -13.78 0.96
N ILE A 101 -8.52 -14.24 -0.29
CA ILE A 101 -9.31 -13.74 -1.41
C ILE A 101 -10.79 -14.12 -1.27
N LEU A 102 -11.09 -15.33 -0.82
CA LEU A 102 -12.48 -15.75 -0.58
C LEU A 102 -13.11 -14.94 0.56
N ASP A 103 -12.41 -14.77 1.69
CA ASP A 103 -12.87 -13.93 2.80
C ASP A 103 -13.09 -12.46 2.37
N LEU A 104 -12.17 -11.92 1.55
CA LEU A 104 -12.32 -10.59 0.96
C LEU A 104 -13.60 -10.50 0.10
N ALA A 105 -13.88 -11.53 -0.70
CA ALA A 105 -15.06 -11.56 -1.58
C ALA A 105 -16.35 -11.61 -0.76
N GLU A 106 -16.42 -12.50 0.24
CA GLU A 106 -17.57 -12.63 1.14
C GLU A 106 -17.86 -11.31 1.87
N LYS A 107 -16.84 -10.68 2.47
CA LYS A 107 -16.96 -9.41 3.18
C LYS A 107 -17.36 -8.24 2.27
N SER A 108 -16.88 -8.25 1.03
CA SER A 108 -17.26 -7.26 0.02
C SER A 108 -18.72 -7.35 -0.34
N LEU A 109 -19.27 -8.56 -0.56
CA LEU A 109 -20.67 -8.79 -0.89
C LEU A 109 -21.60 -8.53 0.30
N ALA A 110 -21.15 -8.89 1.51
CA ALA A 110 -21.90 -8.64 2.75
C ALA A 110 -21.97 -7.14 3.13
N GLY A 111 -21.24 -6.25 2.40
CA GLY A 111 -21.18 -4.84 2.74
C GLY A 111 -20.43 -4.53 4.03
N ALA A 112 -19.63 -5.49 4.53
CA ALA A 112 -18.82 -5.32 5.73
C ALA A 112 -17.64 -4.35 5.51
N LEU A 113 -17.17 -4.23 4.26
CA LEU A 113 -16.12 -3.30 3.91
C LEU A 113 -16.67 -1.95 3.46
N PRO A 114 -15.95 -0.83 3.72
CA PRO A 114 -16.45 0.49 3.39
C PRO A 114 -16.45 0.73 1.87
N GLY A 115 -17.58 1.23 1.35
CA GLY A 115 -17.67 1.70 -0.02
C GLY A 115 -16.89 3.02 -0.25
N PRO A 116 -16.68 3.44 -1.51
CA PRO A 116 -15.83 4.60 -1.86
C PRO A 116 -16.20 5.90 -1.14
N ARG A 117 -17.50 6.18 -1.00
CA ARG A 117 -18.00 7.38 -0.31
C ARG A 117 -17.68 7.37 1.19
N ARG A 118 -17.78 6.20 1.82
CA ARG A 118 -17.43 6.01 3.24
C ARG A 118 -15.94 6.11 3.46
N MET A 119 -15.13 5.40 2.64
CA MET A 119 -13.66 5.51 2.68
C MET A 119 -13.16 6.95 2.54
N ALA A 120 -13.85 7.77 1.75
CA ALA A 120 -13.46 9.18 1.56
C ALA A 120 -13.57 10.02 2.85
N ARG A 121 -14.46 9.63 3.78
CA ARG A 121 -14.78 10.37 5.03
C ARG A 121 -14.10 9.78 6.27
N MET A 122 -13.72 8.51 6.24
CA MET A 122 -13.04 7.84 7.35
C MET A 122 -11.65 8.44 7.55
N ASP A 123 -11.20 8.52 8.80
CA ASP A 123 -9.79 8.76 9.08
C ASP A 123 -8.93 7.54 8.70
N ASP A 124 -7.60 7.72 8.73
CA ASP A 124 -6.69 6.68 8.25
C ASP A 124 -6.67 5.47 9.17
N GLN A 125 -6.80 5.64 10.50
CA GLN A 125 -6.79 4.54 11.46
C GLN A 125 -8.10 3.74 11.38
N GLU A 126 -9.26 4.41 11.35
CA GLU A 126 -10.56 3.75 11.14
C GLU A 126 -10.56 2.89 9.88
N LEU A 127 -9.96 3.42 8.80
CA LEU A 127 -9.90 2.69 7.53
C LEU A 127 -8.94 1.50 7.61
N ILE A 128 -7.77 1.67 8.23
CA ILE A 128 -6.82 0.57 8.45
C ILE A 128 -7.50 -0.55 9.26
N ASP A 129 -8.17 -0.22 10.37
CA ASP A 129 -8.85 -1.20 11.22
C ASP A 129 -9.96 -1.94 10.47
N SER A 130 -10.72 -1.21 9.64
CA SER A 130 -11.76 -1.80 8.79
C SER A 130 -11.18 -2.77 7.74
N LEU A 131 -10.07 -2.42 7.08
CA LEU A 131 -9.44 -3.29 6.08
C LEU A 131 -8.75 -4.50 6.73
N CYS A 132 -8.21 -4.35 7.92
CA CYS A 132 -7.58 -5.44 8.68
C CYS A 132 -8.57 -6.53 9.13
N GLN A 133 -9.88 -6.32 9.01
CA GLN A 133 -10.88 -7.38 9.22
C GLN A 133 -10.80 -8.48 8.15
N VAL A 134 -10.20 -8.19 6.99
CA VAL A 134 -9.99 -9.18 5.93
C VAL A 134 -8.82 -10.09 6.30
N ARG A 135 -9.06 -11.39 6.21
CA ARG A 135 -8.03 -12.42 6.45
C ARG A 135 -6.77 -12.14 5.63
N GLY A 136 -5.62 -12.11 6.30
CA GLY A 136 -4.32 -11.89 5.64
C GLY A 136 -4.05 -10.45 5.20
N VAL A 137 -4.95 -9.52 5.51
CA VAL A 137 -4.71 -8.08 5.36
C VAL A 137 -4.31 -7.51 6.71
N GLY A 138 -3.05 -7.13 6.84
CA GLY A 138 -2.53 -6.45 8.04
C GLY A 138 -2.39 -4.94 7.83
N PRO A 139 -1.98 -4.21 8.89
CA PRO A 139 -1.81 -2.75 8.83
C PRO A 139 -0.94 -2.28 7.67
N TRP A 140 0.17 -2.98 7.39
CA TRP A 140 1.04 -2.66 6.27
C TRP A 140 0.30 -2.72 4.92
N THR A 141 -0.48 -3.77 4.66
CA THR A 141 -1.26 -3.92 3.42
C THR A 141 -2.33 -2.82 3.31
N ALA A 142 -3.00 -2.49 4.41
CA ALA A 142 -3.95 -1.39 4.46
C ALA A 142 -3.28 -0.04 4.17
N GLN A 143 -2.12 0.24 4.77
CA GLN A 143 -1.34 1.46 4.52
C GLN A 143 -0.92 1.57 3.04
N MET A 144 -0.52 0.47 2.39
CA MET A 144 -0.24 0.46 0.94
C MET A 144 -1.49 0.84 0.13
N HIS A 145 -2.68 0.41 0.55
CA HIS A 145 -3.93 0.81 -0.08
C HIS A 145 -4.18 2.32 0.08
N LEU A 146 -3.98 2.87 1.27
CA LEU A 146 -4.14 4.30 1.54
C LEU A 146 -3.21 5.15 0.67
N ILE A 147 -1.93 4.76 0.56
CA ILE A 147 -0.93 5.49 -0.22
C ILE A 147 -1.19 5.36 -1.72
N PHE A 148 -1.23 4.13 -2.25
CA PHE A 148 -1.17 3.89 -3.69
C PHE A 148 -2.51 3.83 -4.41
N PHE A 149 -3.64 3.72 -3.69
CA PHE A 149 -4.97 3.68 -4.29
C PHE A 149 -5.87 4.85 -3.86
N LEU A 150 -5.73 5.34 -2.63
CA LEU A 150 -6.48 6.48 -2.15
C LEU A 150 -5.71 7.79 -2.20
N GLY A 151 -4.40 7.76 -2.36
CA GLY A 151 -3.55 8.96 -2.44
C GLY A 151 -3.54 9.77 -1.15
N ARG A 152 -3.67 9.11 0.01
CA ARG A 152 -3.66 9.77 1.33
C ARG A 152 -2.31 10.45 1.58
N PRO A 153 -2.28 11.68 2.13
CA PRO A 153 -1.04 12.45 2.26
C PRO A 153 -0.13 11.99 3.38
N ASP A 154 -0.68 11.46 4.49
CA ASP A 154 0.04 11.40 5.76
C ASP A 154 0.12 10.00 6.37
N VAL A 155 0.49 9.01 5.57
CA VAL A 155 0.66 7.61 6.00
C VAL A 155 2.15 7.27 6.08
N MET A 156 2.59 6.74 7.25
CA MET A 156 3.97 6.27 7.46
C MET A 156 3.97 4.77 7.78
N PRO A 157 4.36 3.90 6.84
CA PRO A 157 4.43 2.45 7.07
C PRO A 157 5.72 2.09 7.83
N ALA A 158 5.73 2.34 9.14
CA ALA A 158 6.92 2.23 9.97
C ALA A 158 7.47 0.79 10.12
N THR A 159 6.65 -0.21 9.84
CA THR A 159 7.06 -1.63 9.84
C THR A 159 7.61 -2.08 8.49
N ASP A 160 7.58 -1.23 7.46
CA ASP A 160 8.11 -1.54 6.14
C ASP A 160 9.64 -1.49 6.15
N LEU A 161 10.28 -2.61 5.77
CA LEU A 161 11.75 -2.72 5.78
C LEU A 161 12.41 -1.73 4.82
N GLY A 162 11.79 -1.44 3.67
CA GLY A 162 12.31 -0.47 2.70
C GLY A 162 12.27 0.95 3.30
N VAL A 163 11.18 1.30 3.97
CA VAL A 163 11.08 2.59 4.68
C VAL A 163 12.10 2.67 5.81
N GLN A 164 12.27 1.61 6.62
CA GLN A 164 13.26 1.58 7.70
C GLN A 164 14.69 1.76 7.16
N LYS A 165 15.05 1.04 6.08
CA LYS A 165 16.35 1.20 5.40
C LYS A 165 16.53 2.61 4.84
N GLY A 166 15.51 3.16 4.19
CA GLY A 166 15.56 4.51 3.66
C GLY A 166 15.75 5.57 4.76
N VAL A 167 15.07 5.40 5.89
CA VAL A 167 15.27 6.25 7.09
C VAL A 167 16.70 6.09 7.61
N GLN A 168 17.20 4.85 7.72
CA GLN A 168 18.59 4.60 8.11
C GLN A 168 19.58 5.34 7.19
N ASN A 169 19.41 5.25 5.89
CA ASN A 169 20.30 5.84 4.91
C ASN A 169 20.26 7.38 4.93
N ILE A 170 19.06 7.97 4.86
CA ILE A 170 18.90 9.43 4.83
C ILE A 170 19.40 10.08 6.14
N TYR A 171 19.07 9.48 7.29
CA TYR A 171 19.49 10.03 8.59
C TYR A 171 20.85 9.49 9.08
N ARG A 172 21.52 8.65 8.27
CA ARG A 172 22.85 8.04 8.57
C ARG A 172 22.87 7.34 9.92
N LEU A 173 21.82 6.53 10.21
CA LEU A 173 21.74 5.81 11.47
C LEU A 173 22.65 4.59 11.47
N ARG A 174 23.20 4.24 12.64
CA ARG A 174 24.08 3.06 12.80
C ARG A 174 23.34 1.73 12.64
N SER A 175 22.04 1.70 12.94
CA SER A 175 21.18 0.51 12.86
C SER A 175 19.81 0.86 12.30
N LEU A 176 19.06 -0.14 11.86
CA LEU A 176 17.66 0.01 11.46
C LEU A 176 16.84 0.55 12.65
N PRO A 177 16.05 1.60 12.43
CA PRO A 177 15.20 2.12 13.51
C PRO A 177 14.01 1.18 13.76
N GLU A 178 13.71 0.94 15.01
CA GLU A 178 12.45 0.29 15.41
C GLU A 178 11.25 1.15 14.99
N PRO A 179 10.07 0.55 14.71
CA PRO A 179 8.90 1.28 14.23
C PRO A 179 8.52 2.50 15.07
N ALA A 180 8.55 2.37 16.41
CA ALA A 180 8.24 3.49 17.29
C ALA A 180 9.29 4.61 17.24
N GLN A 181 10.56 4.27 17.06
CA GLN A 181 11.64 5.26 16.86
C GLN A 181 11.49 5.97 15.52
N LEU A 182 11.16 5.21 14.45
CA LEU A 182 10.91 5.75 13.13
C LEU A 182 9.76 6.77 13.16
N LEU A 183 8.63 6.41 13.75
CA LEU A 183 7.47 7.32 13.86
C LEU A 183 7.82 8.62 14.59
N ARG A 184 8.53 8.54 15.72
CA ARG A 184 8.98 9.75 16.44
C ARG A 184 9.94 10.59 15.61
N ARG A 185 10.90 9.95 14.93
CA ARG A 185 11.91 10.63 14.10
C ARG A 185 11.32 11.32 12.88
N THR A 186 10.24 10.77 12.32
CA THR A 186 9.58 11.29 11.11
C THR A 186 8.31 12.10 11.40
N ALA A 187 7.99 12.37 12.67
CA ALA A 187 6.79 13.10 13.05
C ALA A 187 6.71 14.50 12.41
N HIS A 188 7.83 15.19 12.30
CA HIS A 188 7.94 16.54 11.73
C HIS A 188 7.71 16.57 10.19
N LEU A 189 7.65 15.41 9.53
CA LEU A 189 7.35 15.31 8.08
C LEU A 189 5.84 15.30 7.81
N ALA A 190 4.99 15.28 8.86
CA ALA A 190 3.56 15.50 8.71
C ALA A 190 3.30 16.91 8.15
N PRO A 191 2.27 17.11 7.31
CA PRO A 191 1.23 16.17 6.92
C PRO A 191 1.53 15.41 5.61
N TYR A 192 2.81 15.26 5.22
CA TYR A 192 3.18 14.67 3.93
C TYR A 192 4.04 13.40 4.10
N ARG A 193 3.76 12.60 5.14
CA ARG A 193 4.53 11.38 5.43
C ARG A 193 4.41 10.31 4.34
N SER A 194 3.36 10.31 3.52
CA SER A 194 3.28 9.42 2.35
C SER A 194 4.31 9.79 1.27
N ALA A 195 4.54 11.07 1.04
CA ALA A 195 5.60 11.54 0.15
C ALA A 195 7.00 11.22 0.74
N ALA A 196 7.18 11.42 2.04
CA ALA A 196 8.41 11.04 2.72
C ALA A 196 8.69 9.53 2.60
N ALA A 197 7.66 8.68 2.81
CA ALA A 197 7.79 7.23 2.65
C ALA A 197 8.23 6.84 1.23
N TRP A 198 7.72 7.53 0.21
CA TRP A 198 8.17 7.36 -1.17
C TRP A 198 9.67 7.62 -1.34
N TYR A 199 10.18 8.72 -0.79
CA TYR A 199 11.60 9.03 -0.83
C TYR A 199 12.43 8.03 -0.01
N PHE A 200 11.94 7.55 1.14
CA PHE A 200 12.62 6.51 1.91
C PHE A 200 12.73 5.21 1.11
N TRP A 201 11.70 4.78 0.38
CA TRP A 201 11.83 3.62 -0.52
C TRP A 201 12.90 3.84 -1.58
N ARG A 202 12.99 5.03 -2.19
CA ARG A 202 14.04 5.33 -3.17
C ARG A 202 15.43 5.32 -2.55
N ALA A 203 15.57 5.87 -1.36
CA ALA A 203 16.82 5.86 -0.62
C ALA A 203 17.25 4.45 -0.16
N SER A 204 16.33 3.50 -0.05
CA SER A 204 16.64 2.11 0.29
C SER A 204 17.21 1.30 -0.88
N GLU A 205 17.04 1.80 -2.11
CA GLU A 205 17.50 1.17 -3.36
C GLU A 205 18.82 1.77 -3.86
N ALA A 206 19.26 2.90 -3.29
CA ALA A 206 20.51 3.59 -3.59
C ALA A 206 21.67 3.02 -2.77
#